data_cd43fb464b80004441d81293a0cebf29
#
_entry.id   cd43fb464b80004441d81293a0cebf29
#
_cell.length_a   1.000
_cell.length_b   1.000
_cell.length_c   1.000
_cell.angle_alpha   90.00
_cell.angle_beta   90.00
_cell.angle_gamma   90.00
#
_symmetry.space_group_name_H-M   'P 1'
#
loop_
_entity.id
_entity.type
_entity.pdbx_description
1 polymer ?
#
loop_
_entity_poly.entity_id
_entity_poly.type
_entity_poly.pdbx_seq_one_letter_code
_entity_poly.pdbx_strand_id
1 'polypeptide(L)'
;MLKIAGVTVKTPSELKVGRFDLTKSNRTASGKMMMELIATKRRVDCVWMMLPDNDLKLIIDTITAKKPFFSLEYPDAGGTKTMTCYAGDIVSSLWHTKNGVRYWEEVSIGFIER
;
A
#
# COMPACT_ATOMS: atom_id res chain seq x y z
N MET A 1 0.22 11.39 7.03
CA MET A 1 -1.24 11.21 6.86
C MET A 1 -1.50 10.33 5.66
N LEU A 2 -2.41 9.40 5.76
CA LEU A 2 -2.75 8.47 4.69
C LEU A 2 -4.23 8.59 4.37
N LYS A 3 -4.57 8.74 3.09
CA LYS A 3 -5.96 8.77 2.62
C LYS A 3 -6.17 7.70 1.55
N ILE A 4 -7.20 6.88 1.75
CA ILE A 4 -7.58 5.85 0.80
C ILE A 4 -8.91 6.28 0.16
N ALA A 5 -8.93 6.45 -1.16
CA ALA A 5 -10.10 6.92 -1.91
C ALA A 5 -10.73 8.19 -1.30
N GLY A 6 -9.88 9.11 -0.83
CA GLY A 6 -10.31 10.36 -0.21
C GLY A 6 -10.71 10.25 1.26
N VAL A 7 -10.68 9.05 1.84
CA VAL A 7 -11.03 8.82 3.25
C VAL A 7 -9.75 8.79 4.09
N THR A 8 -9.67 9.64 5.10
CA THR A 8 -8.53 9.65 6.02
C THR A 8 -8.60 8.42 6.92
N VAL A 9 -7.53 7.64 6.92
CA VAL A 9 -7.40 6.46 7.79
C VAL A 9 -6.32 6.70 8.83
N LYS A 10 -6.26 5.85 9.85
CA LYS A 10 -5.24 5.96 10.89
C LYS A 10 -3.85 5.91 10.25
N THR A 11 -2.96 6.77 10.72
CA THR A 11 -1.57 6.79 10.23
C THR A 11 -0.90 5.46 10.54
N PRO A 12 -0.28 4.80 9.55
CA PRO A 12 0.42 3.54 9.80
C PRO A 12 1.62 3.74 10.72
N SER A 13 1.95 2.68 11.46
CA SER A 13 3.14 2.66 12.32
C SER A 13 4.41 2.63 11.48
N GLU A 14 4.35 2.00 10.31
CA GLU A 14 5.44 1.94 9.36
C GLU A 14 4.89 2.11 7.95
N LEU A 15 5.53 2.94 7.16
CA LEU A 15 5.16 3.17 5.77
C LEU A 15 6.43 3.16 4.93
N LYS A 16 6.46 2.29 3.93
CA LYS A 16 7.57 2.18 3.00
C LYS A 16 7.11 2.51 1.61
N VAL A 17 7.83 3.39 0.93
CA VAL A 17 7.57 3.73 -0.46
C VAL A 17 8.66 3.11 -1.32
N GLY A 18 8.27 2.18 -2.18
CA GLY A 18 9.17 1.53 -3.13
C GLY A 18 8.91 2.03 -4.54
N ARG A 19 9.94 2.02 -5.36
CA ARG A 19 9.84 2.32 -6.78
C ARG A 19 10.48 1.17 -7.54
N PHE A 20 9.82 0.75 -8.61
CA PHE A 20 10.38 -0.28 -9.47
C PHE A 20 10.09 0.03 -10.93
N ASP A 21 10.99 -0.40 -11.78
CA ASP A 21 10.87 -0.18 -13.21
C ASP A 21 10.30 -1.42 -13.88
N LEU A 22 9.27 -1.21 -14.70
CA LEU A 22 8.83 -2.22 -15.64
C LEU A 22 9.72 -2.08 -16.89
N THR A 23 10.52 -3.09 -17.15
CA THR A 23 11.47 -3.07 -18.23
C THR A 23 11.27 -4.25 -19.17
N LYS A 24 11.66 -4.03 -20.43
CA LYS A 24 11.83 -5.09 -21.41
C LYS A 24 13.33 -5.23 -21.64
N SER A 25 13.88 -6.39 -21.35
CA SER A 25 15.32 -6.62 -21.49
C SER A 25 15.60 -7.76 -22.44
N ASN A 26 16.76 -7.69 -23.07
CA ASN A 26 17.18 -8.57 -24.14
C ASN A 26 18.72 -8.59 -24.17
N ARG A 27 19.32 -9.71 -24.60
CA ARG A 27 20.77 -9.78 -24.78
C ARG A 27 21.09 -9.89 -26.24
N THR A 28 22.13 -9.14 -26.69
CA THR A 28 22.63 -9.22 -28.03
C THR A 28 23.57 -10.43 -28.19
N ALA A 29 23.94 -10.76 -29.41
CA ALA A 29 24.84 -11.85 -29.70
C ALA A 29 26.21 -11.69 -29.03
N SER A 30 26.62 -10.45 -28.71
CA SER A 30 27.86 -10.16 -27.96
C SER A 30 27.70 -10.28 -26.46
N GLY A 31 26.54 -10.70 -25.96
CA GLY A 31 26.25 -10.84 -24.54
C GLY A 31 25.87 -9.52 -23.84
N LYS A 32 25.77 -8.43 -24.57
CA LYS A 32 25.43 -7.13 -24.04
C LYS A 32 23.92 -7.05 -23.75
N MET A 33 23.58 -6.62 -22.56
CA MET A 33 22.16 -6.45 -22.21
C MET A 33 21.61 -5.16 -22.82
N MET A 34 20.48 -5.27 -23.49
CA MET A 34 19.68 -4.14 -23.94
C MET A 34 18.43 -4.08 -23.06
N MET A 35 18.13 -2.90 -22.53
CA MET A 35 17.02 -2.71 -21.63
C MET A 35 16.18 -1.51 -22.08
N GLU A 36 14.89 -1.71 -22.17
CA GLU A 36 13.94 -0.64 -22.49
C GLU A 36 13.04 -0.40 -21.27
N LEU A 37 12.99 0.84 -20.81
CA LEU A 37 12.11 1.25 -19.74
C LEU A 37 10.69 1.43 -20.27
N ILE A 38 9.74 0.64 -19.76
CA ILE A 38 8.32 0.75 -20.13
C ILE A 38 7.62 1.75 -19.22
N ALA A 39 7.82 1.64 -17.91
CA ALA A 39 7.23 2.53 -16.92
C ALA A 39 7.93 2.38 -15.58
N THR A 40 7.91 3.45 -14.78
CA THR A 40 8.30 3.39 -13.38
C THR A 40 7.03 3.36 -12.54
N LYS A 41 6.92 2.37 -11.68
CA LYS A 41 5.76 2.18 -10.79
C LYS A 41 6.16 2.35 -9.34
N ARG A 42 5.19 2.76 -8.53
CA ARG A 42 5.38 2.95 -7.09
C ARG A 42 4.61 1.88 -6.32
N ARG A 43 5.15 1.53 -5.17
CA ARG A 43 4.50 0.62 -4.23
C ARG A 43 4.60 1.23 -2.84
N VAL A 44 3.49 1.25 -2.12
CA VAL A 44 3.44 1.75 -0.75
C VAL A 44 3.05 0.57 0.15
N ASP A 45 3.94 0.19 1.05
CA ASP A 45 3.68 -0.86 2.03
C ASP A 45 3.42 -0.22 3.39
N CYS A 46 2.26 -0.48 3.95
CA CYS A 46 1.82 0.08 5.22
C CYS A 46 1.66 -1.01 6.26
N VAL A 47 2.14 -0.76 7.47
CA VAL A 47 1.96 -1.66 8.61
C VAL A 47 1.38 -0.85 9.78
N TRP A 48 0.28 -1.34 10.34
CA TRP A 48 -0.34 -0.77 11.53
C TRP A 48 -0.12 -1.74 12.69
N MET A 49 0.40 -1.22 13.79
CA MET A 49 0.59 -2.01 15.01
C MET A 49 -0.50 -1.64 16.00
N MET A 50 -1.09 -2.64 16.67
CA MET A 50 -2.10 -2.44 17.71
C MET A 50 -3.29 -1.62 17.22
N LEU A 51 -3.81 -1.98 16.06
CA LEU A 51 -4.90 -1.26 15.42
C LEU A 51 -6.25 -1.65 16.03
N PRO A 52 -7.05 -0.66 16.50
CA PRO A 52 -8.41 -0.96 16.96
C PRO A 52 -9.30 -1.51 15.84
N ASP A 53 -10.23 -2.37 16.19
CA ASP A 53 -11.12 -3.04 15.24
C ASP A 53 -11.90 -2.06 14.34
N ASN A 54 -12.36 -0.95 14.90
CA ASN A 54 -13.09 0.06 14.13
C ASN A 54 -12.24 0.70 13.03
N ASP A 55 -10.96 0.93 13.30
CA ASP A 55 -10.03 1.50 12.31
C ASP A 55 -9.73 0.49 11.20
N LEU A 56 -9.54 -0.77 11.56
CA LEU A 56 -9.35 -1.84 10.58
C LEU A 56 -10.59 -2.01 9.70
N LYS A 57 -11.77 -1.99 10.31
CA LYS A 57 -13.04 -2.09 9.57
C LYS A 57 -13.18 -0.96 8.56
N LEU A 58 -12.86 0.26 8.96
CA LEU A 58 -12.92 1.43 8.06
C LEU A 58 -12.00 1.24 6.86
N ILE A 59 -10.77 0.78 7.08
CA ILE A 59 -9.80 0.55 6.00
C ILE A 59 -10.32 -0.52 5.04
N ILE A 60 -10.74 -1.66 5.55
CA ILE A 60 -11.24 -2.77 4.73
C ILE A 60 -12.50 -2.37 3.95
N ASP A 61 -13.45 -1.73 4.60
CA ASP A 61 -14.70 -1.31 3.96
C ASP A 61 -14.44 -0.28 2.85
N THR A 62 -13.54 0.66 3.08
CA THR A 62 -13.18 1.67 2.09
C THR A 62 -12.55 1.03 0.86
N ILE A 63 -11.61 0.12 1.05
CA ILE A 63 -10.95 -0.60 -0.05
C ILE A 63 -11.97 -1.45 -0.81
N THR A 64 -12.80 -2.20 -0.09
CA THR A 64 -13.79 -3.10 -0.71
C THR A 64 -14.81 -2.33 -1.55
N ALA A 65 -15.24 -1.17 -1.09
CA ALA A 65 -16.22 -0.33 -1.82
C ALA A 65 -15.64 0.26 -3.11
N LYS A 66 -14.32 0.41 -3.22
CA LYS A 66 -13.67 1.11 -4.33
C LYS A 66 -12.86 0.19 -5.26
N LYS A 67 -12.84 -1.11 -4.99
CA LYS A 67 -12.12 -2.06 -5.86
C LYS A 67 -12.59 -1.97 -7.31
N PRO A 68 -11.71 -2.28 -8.30
CA PRO A 68 -10.32 -2.71 -8.11
C PRO A 68 -9.32 -1.57 -7.92
N PHE A 69 -9.58 -0.40 -8.46
CA PHE A 69 -8.63 0.72 -8.43
C PHE A 69 -9.21 1.91 -7.68
N PHE A 70 -8.34 2.57 -6.90
CA PHE A 70 -8.70 3.74 -6.12
C PHE A 70 -7.49 4.67 -5.98
N SER A 71 -7.72 5.90 -5.54
CA SER A 71 -6.63 6.84 -5.28
C SER A 71 -6.07 6.61 -3.88
N LEU A 72 -4.75 6.73 -3.75
CA LEU A 72 -4.04 6.70 -2.47
C LEU A 72 -3.23 7.97 -2.34
N GLU A 73 -3.46 8.72 -1.27
CA GLU A 73 -2.66 9.89 -0.92
C GLU A 73 -1.74 9.49 0.23
N TYR A 74 -0.43 9.63 0.03
CA TYR A 74 0.58 9.15 0.96
C TYR A 74 1.75 10.13 1.06
N PRO A 75 2.47 10.13 2.18
CA PRO A 75 3.69 10.92 2.30
C PRO A 75 4.83 10.27 1.52
N ASP A 76 5.58 11.10 0.82
CA ASP A 76 6.75 10.67 0.05
C ASP A 76 7.84 11.73 0.16
N ALA A 77 9.00 11.48 -0.40
CA ALA A 77 10.08 12.45 -0.46
C ALA A 77 9.61 13.73 -1.16
N GLY A 78 9.78 14.87 -0.52
CA GLY A 78 9.37 16.16 -1.07
C GLY A 78 7.92 16.55 -0.82
N GLY A 79 7.13 15.74 -0.11
CA GLY A 79 5.76 16.08 0.28
C GLY A 79 4.77 14.96 0.07
N THR A 80 3.50 15.32 0.01
CA THR A 80 2.40 14.36 -0.18
C THR A 80 2.21 14.09 -1.67
N LYS A 81 2.07 12.80 -2.01
CA LYS A 81 1.84 12.33 -3.37
C LYS A 81 0.53 11.56 -3.46
N THR A 82 -0.01 11.49 -4.65
CA THR A 82 -1.23 10.71 -4.94
C THR A 82 -0.96 9.77 -6.10
N MET A 83 -1.47 8.55 -5.99
CA MET A 83 -1.41 7.59 -7.10
C MET A 83 -2.72 6.81 -7.21
N THR A 84 -3.02 6.34 -8.42
CA THR A 84 -4.08 5.35 -8.62
C THR A 84 -3.46 3.97 -8.43
N CYS A 85 -4.03 3.18 -7.54
CA CYS A 85 -3.46 1.90 -7.14
C CYS A 85 -4.52 0.84 -6.89
N TYR A 86 -4.05 -0.37 -6.64
CA TYR A 86 -4.89 -1.46 -6.10
C TYR A 86 -4.24 -2.00 -4.84
N ALA A 87 -5.06 -2.57 -3.97
CA ALA A 87 -4.56 -3.20 -2.75
C ALA A 87 -4.16 -4.65 -3.04
N GLY A 88 -3.00 -5.04 -2.56
CA GLY A 88 -2.60 -6.44 -2.49
C GLY A 88 -3.29 -7.13 -1.33
N ASP A 89 -2.69 -8.20 -0.82
CA ASP A 89 -3.26 -8.95 0.29
C ASP A 89 -3.33 -8.10 1.55
N ILE A 90 -4.46 -8.18 2.26
CA ILE A 90 -4.64 -7.55 3.57
C ILE A 90 -4.46 -8.66 4.59
N VAL A 91 -3.39 -8.57 5.38
CA VAL A 91 -3.07 -9.55 6.42
C VAL A 91 -3.23 -8.90 7.78
N SER A 92 -4.03 -9.50 8.64
CA SER A 92 -4.29 -8.98 9.98
C SER A 92 -4.18 -10.10 11.01
N SER A 93 -3.46 -9.82 12.10
CA SER A 93 -3.25 -10.76 13.20
C SER A 93 -3.92 -10.23 14.46
N LEU A 94 -4.85 -10.98 15.01
CA LEU A 94 -5.58 -10.59 16.21
C LEU A 94 -4.67 -10.74 17.45
N TRP A 95 -4.61 -9.69 18.27
CA TRP A 95 -3.84 -9.71 19.51
C TRP A 95 -4.70 -10.16 20.69
N HIS A 96 -5.63 -9.30 21.11
CA HIS A 96 -6.62 -9.65 22.13
C HIS A 96 -7.72 -8.61 22.22
N THR A 97 -8.75 -8.89 23.02
CA THR A 97 -9.83 -7.98 23.32
C THR A 97 -9.55 -7.31 24.66
N LYS A 98 -9.61 -5.99 24.71
CA LYS A 98 -9.43 -5.21 25.92
C LYS A 98 -10.60 -4.23 26.06
N ASN A 99 -11.28 -4.26 27.21
CA ASN A 99 -12.46 -3.39 27.50
C ASN A 99 -13.53 -3.47 26.39
N GLY A 100 -13.78 -4.68 25.87
CA GLY A 100 -14.76 -4.91 24.82
C GLY A 100 -14.33 -4.52 23.43
N VAL A 101 -13.09 -4.02 23.25
CA VAL A 101 -12.55 -3.63 21.95
C VAL A 101 -11.48 -4.62 21.52
N ARG A 102 -11.58 -5.12 20.29
CA ARG A 102 -10.55 -5.96 19.70
C ARG A 102 -9.43 -5.10 19.16
N TYR A 103 -8.20 -5.54 19.43
CA TYR A 103 -6.99 -4.92 18.90
C TYR A 103 -6.27 -5.91 18.00
N TRP A 104 -5.86 -5.44 16.85
CA TRP A 104 -5.11 -6.21 15.88
C TRP A 104 -3.64 -5.90 16.05
N GLU A 105 -2.85 -6.92 16.39
CA GLU A 105 -1.41 -6.77 16.68
C GLU A 105 -0.67 -6.18 15.51
N GLU A 106 -0.94 -6.71 14.30
CA GLU A 106 -0.28 -6.27 13.10
C GLU A 106 -1.24 -6.36 11.93
N VAL A 107 -1.35 -5.28 11.18
CA VAL A 107 -2.12 -5.22 9.93
C VAL A 107 -1.19 -4.72 8.85
N SER A 108 -1.02 -5.48 7.79
CA SER A 108 -0.16 -5.08 6.66
C SER A 108 -0.95 -5.06 5.36
N ILE A 109 -0.74 -4.01 4.58
CA ILE A 109 -1.37 -3.83 3.27
C ILE A 109 -0.33 -3.25 2.32
N GLY A 110 -0.19 -3.86 1.15
CA GLY A 110 0.61 -3.30 0.06
C GLY A 110 -0.29 -2.63 -0.96
N PHE A 111 0.02 -1.39 -1.31
CA PHE A 111 -0.68 -0.65 -2.36
C PHE A 111 0.26 -0.55 -3.56
N ILE A 112 -0.21 -1.03 -4.70
CA ILE A 112 0.61 -1.13 -5.91
C ILE A 112 0.01 -0.22 -6.97
N GLU A 113 0.84 0.64 -7.55
CA GLU A 113 0.42 1.58 -8.59
C GLU A 113 -0.09 0.84 -9.82
N ARG A 114 -1.21 1.33 -10.35
CA ARG A 114 -1.83 0.80 -11.56
C ARG A 114 -0.93 0.91 -12.79
#